data_5fa849505a23f1bc8f1918fcc8a9d281
#
_entry.id   5fa849505a23f1bc8f1918fcc8a9d281
#
_cell.length_a   1.000
_cell.length_b   1.000
_cell.length_c   1.000
_cell.angle_alpha   90.00
_cell.angle_beta   90.00
_cell.angle_gamma   90.00
#
_symmetry.space_group_name_H-M   'P 1'
#
loop_
_entity.id
_entity.type
_entity.pdbx_description
1 polymer ?
#
loop_
_entity_poly.entity_id
_entity_poly.type
_entity_poly.pdbx_seq_one_letter_code
_entity_poly.pdbx_strand_id
1 'polypeptide(L)'
;MYNDQPIFAPSEWKLTKQQEVLCLETRQIASSKFVDRAVKYDLEASFPTENYKDLHESNLMGICIPKKYGGRDADLKTYMLAASEIGRYCGATALTFNMHVSSCLWTGYLADNLDMDDEKRNEHNNLCL
;
A
#
# COMPACT_ATOMS: atom_id res chain seq x y z
N MET A 1 -13.12 7.65 19.51
CA MET A 1 -13.55 6.26 19.24
C MET A 1 -13.53 6.07 17.75
N TYR A 2 -12.59 5.29 17.23
CA TYR A 2 -12.53 4.99 15.79
C TYR A 2 -13.72 4.09 15.44
N ASN A 3 -14.45 4.45 14.38
CA ASN A 3 -15.53 3.62 13.87
C ASN A 3 -14.93 2.41 13.13
N ASP A 4 -15.08 1.21 13.67
CA ASP A 4 -14.56 -0.03 13.06
C ASP A 4 -15.30 -0.46 11.78
N GLN A 5 -16.35 0.26 11.41
CA GLN A 5 -17.06 -0.01 10.17
C GLN A 5 -16.19 0.39 8.95
N PRO A 6 -16.24 -0.38 7.86
CA PRO A 6 -15.58 0.01 6.62
C PRO A 6 -16.04 1.41 6.21
N ILE A 7 -15.12 2.25 5.70
CA ILE A 7 -15.48 3.54 5.09
C ILE A 7 -16.44 3.29 3.93
N PHE A 8 -16.27 2.16 3.25
CA PHE A 8 -17.09 1.73 2.14
C PHE A 8 -17.56 0.30 2.38
N ALA A 9 -18.88 0.07 2.29
CA ALA A 9 -19.38 -1.30 2.32
C ALA A 9 -18.87 -2.07 1.07
N PRO A 10 -18.30 -3.27 1.24
CA PRO A 10 -17.76 -4.03 0.11
C PRO A 10 -18.78 -4.24 -1.03
N SER A 11 -20.06 -4.36 -0.69
CA SER A 11 -21.15 -4.48 -1.66
C SER A 11 -21.34 -3.27 -2.56
N GLU A 12 -21.05 -2.06 -2.07
CA GLU A 12 -21.15 -0.81 -2.85
C GLU A 12 -20.06 -0.73 -3.92
N TRP A 13 -18.87 -1.27 -3.61
CA TRP A 13 -17.72 -1.24 -4.49
C TRP A 13 -17.59 -2.44 -5.40
N LYS A 14 -18.46 -3.46 -5.24
CA LYS A 14 -18.42 -4.71 -6.00
C LYS A 14 -17.01 -5.31 -6.04
N LEU A 15 -16.43 -5.47 -4.86
CA LEU A 15 -15.09 -6.02 -4.71
C LEU A 15 -15.10 -7.53 -4.97
N THR A 16 -14.03 -8.03 -5.55
CA THR A 16 -13.76 -9.47 -5.56
C THR A 16 -13.33 -9.90 -4.15
N LYS A 17 -13.44 -11.18 -3.87
CA LYS A 17 -13.01 -11.75 -2.57
C LYS A 17 -11.54 -11.44 -2.26
N GLN A 18 -10.69 -11.47 -3.28
CA GLN A 18 -9.26 -11.16 -3.13
C GLN A 18 -9.03 -9.69 -2.74
N GLN A 19 -9.79 -8.77 -3.35
CA GLN A 19 -9.73 -7.34 -3.02
C GLN A 19 -10.23 -7.07 -1.60
N GLU A 20 -11.33 -7.70 -1.18
CA GLU A 20 -11.83 -7.63 0.20
C GLU A 20 -10.78 -8.07 1.22
N VAL A 21 -10.16 -9.24 0.98
CA VAL A 21 -9.13 -9.79 1.86
C VAL A 21 -7.97 -8.80 2.01
N LEU A 22 -7.47 -8.24 0.91
CA LEU A 22 -6.36 -7.29 0.94
C LEU A 22 -6.70 -6.02 1.74
N CYS A 23 -7.89 -5.47 1.56
CA CYS A 23 -8.36 -4.31 2.32
C CYS A 23 -8.51 -4.63 3.82
N LEU A 24 -9.01 -5.81 4.16
CA LEU A 24 -9.15 -6.25 5.55
C LEU A 24 -7.79 -6.50 6.23
N GLU A 25 -6.84 -7.13 5.54
CA GLU A 25 -5.46 -7.28 6.03
C GLU A 25 -4.83 -5.91 6.32
N THR A 26 -4.96 -4.97 5.39
CA THR A 26 -4.43 -3.61 5.54
C THR A 26 -5.05 -2.91 6.74
N ARG A 27 -6.37 -2.99 6.89
CA ARG A 27 -7.08 -2.44 8.06
C ARG A 27 -6.58 -3.05 9.35
N GLN A 28 -6.44 -4.37 9.42
CA GLN A 28 -6.00 -5.06 10.62
C GLN A 28 -4.61 -4.59 11.06
N ILE A 29 -3.66 -4.45 10.14
CA ILE A 29 -2.33 -3.94 10.43
C ILE A 29 -2.41 -2.50 10.95
N ALA A 30 -3.12 -1.63 10.24
CA ALA A 30 -3.22 -0.22 10.59
C ALA A 30 -3.92 0.01 11.92
N SER A 31 -5.04 -0.66 12.18
CA SER A 31 -5.79 -0.53 13.43
C SER A 31 -5.06 -1.07 14.65
N SER A 32 -4.28 -2.15 14.48
CA SER A 32 -3.58 -2.79 15.59
C SER A 32 -2.23 -2.17 15.94
N LYS A 33 -1.61 -1.42 14.99
CA LYS A 33 -0.24 -0.94 15.16
C LYS A 33 -0.07 0.56 14.92
N PHE A 34 -0.73 1.12 13.90
CA PHE A 34 -0.43 2.49 13.47
C PHE A 34 -1.09 3.55 14.35
N VAL A 35 -2.28 3.25 14.90
CA VAL A 35 -3.03 4.19 15.72
C VAL A 35 -2.24 4.65 16.95
N ASP A 36 -1.58 3.74 17.64
CA ASP A 36 -0.81 4.04 18.85
C ASP A 36 0.48 4.82 18.55
N ARG A 37 1.00 4.69 17.34
CA ARG A 37 2.24 5.36 16.91
C ARG A 37 2.00 6.72 16.24
N ALA A 38 0.79 6.97 15.73
CA ALA A 38 0.47 8.18 14.96
C ALA A 38 0.78 9.46 15.74
N VAL A 39 0.35 9.54 16.99
CA VAL A 39 0.61 10.69 17.87
C VAL A 39 2.09 10.90 18.12
N LYS A 40 2.85 9.82 18.30
CA LYS A 40 4.32 9.89 18.48
C LYS A 40 4.98 10.54 17.28
N TYR A 41 4.67 10.06 16.06
CA TYR A 41 5.28 10.60 14.83
C TYR A 41 4.94 12.07 14.60
N ASP A 42 3.71 12.47 14.95
CA ASP A 42 3.27 13.87 14.84
C ASP A 42 4.03 14.77 15.83
N LEU A 43 4.09 14.38 17.11
CA LEU A 43 4.79 15.15 18.15
C LEU A 43 6.30 15.25 17.92
N GLU A 44 6.92 14.19 17.44
CA GLU A 44 8.37 14.13 17.20
C GLU A 44 8.76 14.66 15.82
N ALA A 45 7.78 15.00 14.95
CA ALA A 45 8.00 15.32 13.54
C ALA A 45 8.89 14.27 12.85
N SER A 46 8.68 12.99 13.17
CA SER A 46 9.50 11.87 12.73
C SER A 46 8.82 11.05 11.65
N PHE A 47 9.64 10.42 10.79
CA PHE A 47 9.14 9.52 9.76
C PHE A 47 8.61 8.21 10.38
N PRO A 48 7.48 7.66 9.87
CA PRO A 48 6.83 6.47 10.43
C PRO A 48 7.56 5.16 10.09
N THR A 49 8.83 5.03 10.49
CA THR A 49 9.72 3.92 10.12
C THR A 49 9.18 2.57 10.55
N GLU A 50 8.62 2.46 11.76
CA GLU A 50 8.07 1.19 12.26
C GLU A 50 6.84 0.76 11.44
N ASN A 51 6.01 1.72 11.01
CA ASN A 51 4.85 1.42 10.17
C ASN A 51 5.28 0.96 8.78
N TYR A 52 6.34 1.55 8.23
CA TYR A 52 6.94 1.12 6.96
C TYR A 52 7.50 -0.30 7.04
N LYS A 53 8.13 -0.66 8.15
CA LYS A 53 8.57 -2.04 8.39
C LYS A 53 7.41 -3.01 8.38
N ASP A 54 6.30 -2.69 9.07
CA ASP A 54 5.10 -3.53 9.06
C ASP A 54 4.48 -3.65 7.66
N LEU A 55 4.45 -2.57 6.87
CA LEU A 55 3.97 -2.58 5.48
C LEU A 55 4.87 -3.45 4.58
N HIS A 56 6.18 -3.40 4.78
CA HIS A 56 7.13 -4.24 4.04
C HIS A 56 6.97 -5.73 4.41
N GLU A 57 6.93 -6.06 5.69
CA GLU A 57 6.77 -7.44 6.18
C GLU A 57 5.45 -8.08 5.70
N SER A 58 4.41 -7.27 5.47
CA SER A 58 3.12 -7.73 4.92
C SER A 58 3.06 -7.69 3.39
N ASN A 59 4.15 -7.36 2.71
CA ASN A 59 4.22 -7.17 1.26
C ASN A 59 3.21 -6.12 0.72
N LEU A 60 2.88 -5.11 1.53
CA LEU A 60 2.02 -4.00 1.10
C LEU A 60 2.82 -2.93 0.34
N MET A 61 4.13 -2.85 0.53
CA MET A 61 4.98 -1.94 -0.24
C MET A 61 4.94 -2.28 -1.74
N GLY A 62 4.82 -3.56 -2.07
CA GLY A 62 4.65 -4.06 -3.45
C GLY A 62 3.18 -4.24 -3.87
N ILE A 63 2.24 -3.50 -3.29
CA ILE A 63 0.78 -3.73 -3.48
C ILE A 63 0.36 -3.73 -4.95
N CYS A 64 0.87 -2.84 -5.77
CA CYS A 64 0.57 -2.74 -7.21
C CYS A 64 1.60 -3.43 -8.12
N ILE A 65 2.66 -3.98 -7.56
CA ILE A 65 3.67 -4.71 -8.34
C ILE A 65 3.07 -6.03 -8.81
N PRO A 66 3.27 -6.44 -10.08
CA PRO A 66 2.77 -7.70 -10.59
C PRO A 66 3.29 -8.92 -9.81
N LYS A 67 2.47 -9.95 -9.67
CA LYS A 67 2.82 -11.20 -8.95
C LYS A 67 4.08 -11.87 -9.47
N LYS A 68 4.33 -11.79 -10.78
CA LYS A 68 5.54 -12.34 -11.39
C LYS A 68 6.85 -11.74 -10.86
N TYR A 69 6.78 -10.55 -10.26
CA TYR A 69 7.89 -9.87 -9.61
C TYR A 69 7.78 -9.89 -8.07
N GLY A 70 6.86 -10.68 -7.51
CA GLY A 70 6.69 -10.84 -6.06
C GLY A 70 5.69 -9.88 -5.40
N GLY A 71 5.05 -9.00 -6.16
CA GLY A 71 4.06 -8.07 -5.63
C GLY A 71 2.66 -8.67 -5.44
N ARG A 72 1.71 -7.84 -5.07
CA ARG A 72 0.31 -8.24 -4.77
C ARG A 72 -0.62 -8.09 -5.97
N ASP A 73 -0.18 -7.46 -7.07
CA ASP A 73 -0.92 -7.27 -8.33
C ASP A 73 -2.29 -6.57 -8.14
N ALA A 74 -2.34 -5.63 -7.19
CA ALA A 74 -3.55 -4.88 -6.94
C ALA A 74 -3.79 -3.82 -8.02
N ASP A 75 -5.04 -3.67 -8.43
CA ASP A 75 -5.46 -2.58 -9.29
C ASP A 75 -5.53 -1.25 -8.51
N LEU A 76 -5.67 -0.15 -9.24
CA LEU A 76 -5.74 1.19 -8.66
C LEU A 76 -6.86 1.32 -7.61
N LYS A 77 -8.02 0.71 -7.87
CA LYS A 77 -9.17 0.73 -6.97
C LYS A 77 -8.84 0.05 -5.64
N THR A 78 -8.23 -1.12 -5.68
CA THR A 78 -7.83 -1.89 -4.50
C THR A 78 -6.77 -1.14 -3.71
N TYR A 79 -5.79 -0.56 -4.39
CA TYR A 79 -4.77 0.30 -3.77
C TYR A 79 -5.40 1.49 -3.05
N MET A 80 -6.31 2.22 -3.70
CA MET A 80 -6.97 3.39 -3.09
C MET A 80 -7.76 3.02 -1.84
N LEU A 81 -8.45 1.89 -1.84
CA LEU A 81 -9.16 1.37 -0.67
C LEU A 81 -8.19 0.99 0.47
N ALA A 82 -7.10 0.29 0.15
CA ALA A 82 -6.08 -0.05 1.13
C ALA A 82 -5.41 1.20 1.73
N ALA A 83 -5.04 2.18 0.89
CA ALA A 83 -4.49 3.45 1.34
C ALA A 83 -5.46 4.22 2.25
N SER A 84 -6.76 4.18 1.96
CA SER A 84 -7.80 4.77 2.80
C SER A 84 -7.88 4.09 4.18
N GLU A 85 -7.72 2.76 4.24
CA GLU A 85 -7.68 2.04 5.52
C GLU A 85 -6.45 2.42 6.35
N ILE A 86 -5.29 2.63 5.73
CA ILE A 86 -4.09 3.16 6.43
C ILE A 86 -4.38 4.58 6.97
N GLY A 87 -4.96 5.43 6.14
CA GLY A 87 -5.23 6.84 6.46
C GLY A 87 -6.17 7.03 7.66
N ARG A 88 -7.06 6.09 7.91
CA ARG A 88 -7.95 6.10 9.10
C ARG A 88 -7.19 6.09 10.42
N TYR A 89 -6.00 5.51 10.44
CA TYR A 89 -5.23 5.28 11.67
C TYR A 89 -3.93 6.08 11.73
N CYS A 90 -3.34 6.40 10.58
CA CYS A 90 -2.15 7.24 10.50
C CYS A 90 -2.04 7.97 9.16
N GLY A 91 -2.42 9.25 9.13
CA GLY A 91 -2.38 10.07 7.92
C GLY A 91 -0.97 10.24 7.34
N ALA A 92 0.05 10.40 8.20
CA ALA A 92 1.44 10.50 7.79
C ALA A 92 1.92 9.25 7.06
N THR A 93 1.59 8.06 7.59
CA THR A 93 1.90 6.78 6.93
C THR A 93 1.16 6.64 5.60
N ALA A 94 -0.12 7.00 5.54
CA ALA A 94 -0.89 6.93 4.30
C ALA A 94 -0.33 7.85 3.22
N LEU A 95 0.04 9.08 3.57
CA LEU A 95 0.62 10.03 2.63
C LEU A 95 1.94 9.52 2.06
N THR A 96 2.85 9.09 2.91
CA THR A 96 4.16 8.58 2.47
C THR A 96 4.03 7.26 1.71
N PHE A 97 3.15 6.36 2.12
CA PHE A 97 2.80 5.14 1.40
C PHE A 97 2.26 5.44 -0.01
N ASN A 98 1.38 6.45 -0.13
CA ASN A 98 0.88 6.90 -1.42
C ASN A 98 2.01 7.40 -2.33
N MET A 99 2.97 8.15 -1.80
CA MET A 99 4.15 8.62 -2.55
C MET A 99 4.99 7.44 -3.05
N HIS A 100 5.24 6.44 -2.20
CA HIS A 100 5.96 5.23 -2.57
C HIS A 100 5.26 4.46 -3.70
N VAL A 101 3.97 4.13 -3.52
CA VAL A 101 3.21 3.36 -4.51
C VAL A 101 3.08 4.10 -5.83
N SER A 102 2.85 5.42 -5.79
CA SER A 102 2.82 6.25 -7.01
C SER A 102 4.14 6.22 -7.76
N SER A 103 5.27 6.26 -7.05
CA SER A 103 6.59 6.15 -7.67
C SER A 103 6.78 4.79 -8.33
N CYS A 104 6.40 3.70 -7.66
CA CYS A 104 6.47 2.34 -8.22
C CYS A 104 5.59 2.19 -9.47
N LEU A 105 4.37 2.74 -9.46
CA LEU A 105 3.47 2.73 -10.62
C LEU A 105 4.03 3.49 -11.81
N TRP A 106 4.58 4.69 -11.58
CA TRP A 106 5.20 5.48 -12.64
C TRP A 106 6.41 4.80 -13.25
N THR A 107 7.31 4.29 -12.43
CA THR A 107 8.52 3.62 -12.89
C THR A 107 8.18 2.32 -13.61
N GLY A 108 7.20 1.54 -13.11
CA GLY A 108 6.71 0.34 -13.78
C GLY A 108 6.06 0.65 -15.13
N TYR A 109 5.21 1.67 -15.21
CA TYR A 109 4.61 2.11 -16.46
C TYR A 109 5.67 2.55 -17.49
N LEU A 110 6.67 3.31 -17.05
CA LEU A 110 7.79 3.72 -17.92
C LEU A 110 8.57 2.51 -18.42
N ALA A 111 8.90 1.55 -17.52
CA ALA A 111 9.62 0.34 -17.90
C ALA A 111 8.85 -0.50 -18.94
N ASP A 112 7.51 -0.58 -18.79
CA ASP A 112 6.66 -1.34 -19.72
C ASP A 112 6.50 -0.66 -21.09
N ASN A 113 6.67 0.66 -21.15
CA ASN A 113 6.48 1.46 -22.37
C ASN A 113 7.80 1.95 -23.02
N LEU A 114 8.94 1.76 -22.36
CA LEU A 114 10.25 2.02 -22.95
C LEU A 114 10.77 0.82 -23.74
N ASP A 115 11.54 1.10 -24.78
CA ASP A 115 12.29 0.07 -25.53
C ASP A 115 13.45 -0.44 -24.66
N MET A 116 13.14 -1.45 -23.87
CA MET A 116 13.99 -2.02 -22.84
C MET A 116 14.01 -3.53 -22.99
N ASP A 117 15.19 -4.15 -22.96
CA ASP A 117 15.32 -5.59 -22.96
C ASP A 117 14.74 -6.22 -21.68
N ASP A 118 14.44 -7.51 -21.73
CA ASP A 118 13.79 -8.21 -20.62
C ASP A 118 14.66 -8.27 -19.35
N GLU A 119 15.99 -8.30 -19.49
CA GLU A 119 16.91 -8.32 -18.34
C GLU A 119 16.83 -7.00 -17.56
N LYS A 120 16.94 -5.87 -18.25
CA LYS A 120 16.82 -4.54 -17.64
C LYS A 120 15.43 -4.29 -17.07
N ARG A 121 14.38 -4.76 -17.76
CA ARG A 121 13.01 -4.66 -17.26
C ARG A 121 12.82 -5.44 -15.96
N ASN A 122 13.37 -6.64 -15.87
CA ASN A 122 13.32 -7.46 -14.65
C ASN A 122 14.12 -6.82 -13.51
N GLU A 123 15.33 -6.33 -13.79
CA GLU A 123 16.14 -5.60 -12.82
C GLU A 123 15.38 -4.39 -12.27
N HIS A 124 14.80 -3.55 -13.14
CA HIS A 124 14.02 -2.40 -12.76
C HIS A 124 12.83 -2.74 -11.87
N ASN A 125 12.05 -3.75 -12.22
CA ASN A 125 10.89 -4.16 -11.43
C ASN A 125 11.29 -4.77 -10.07
N ASN A 126 12.44 -5.42 -9.98
CA ASN A 126 12.96 -5.95 -8.71
C ASN A 126 13.42 -4.84 -7.75
N LEU A 127 13.81 -3.67 -8.26
CA LEU A 127 14.18 -2.52 -7.42
C LEU A 127 12.97 -1.88 -6.71
N CYS A 128 11.75 -2.16 -7.17
CA CYS A 128 10.52 -1.61 -6.61
C CYS A 128 9.91 -2.47 -5.47
N LEU A 129 10.50 -3.61 -5.14
CA LEU A 129 10.08 -4.54 -4.10
C LEU A 129 10.89 -4.36 -2.84
#